data_e4475e75934dc84ffcef49f7f80fd35f
#
_entry.id   e4475e75934dc84ffcef49f7f80fd35f
#
_cell.length_a   1.000
_cell.length_b   1.000
_cell.length_c   1.000
_cell.angle_alpha   90.00
_cell.angle_beta   90.00
_cell.angle_gamma   90.00
#
_symmetry.space_group_name_H-M   'P 1'
#
loop_
_entity.id
_entity.type
_entity.pdbx_description
1 polymer ?
#
loop_
_entity_poly.entity_id
_entity_poly.type
_entity_poly.pdbx_seq_one_letter_code
_entity_poly.pdbx_strand_id
1 'polypeptide(L)'
;MAKTKNRRGFFKFLVDCAYALVSFAVLVMVMWAFMFSFILRTVQVDGISMQDTLQDRERMILINALYTPQRGDIVVANRLEKSETERLGVSTYKEPIIKRVIGVAGDVVEVTPDAVYVNGAKLDEPYVHYENTHPCIAYVPEGTVFVMGDHRNASTDSRLNGPVAVENLMGHVVARLNTVTDADVLPVVRYDNVPDAPSSELLEKAQKEEKADE
;
A
#
# COMPACT_ATOMS: atom_id res chain seq x y z
N MET A 1 -19.29 31.00 -62.82
CA MET A 1 -19.97 30.07 -61.87
C MET A 1 -19.05 29.02 -61.22
N ALA A 2 -17.74 28.94 -61.47
CA ALA A 2 -16.81 27.90 -60.90
C ALA A 2 -16.24 28.21 -59.52
N LYS A 3 -16.18 29.48 -59.08
CA LYS A 3 -15.52 29.90 -57.83
C LYS A 3 -16.30 29.58 -56.55
N THR A 4 -17.61 29.36 -56.60
CA THR A 4 -18.46 29.07 -55.43
C THR A 4 -18.50 27.61 -55.05
N LYS A 5 -18.21 26.67 -55.97
CA LYS A 5 -18.22 25.23 -55.73
C LYS A 5 -17.01 24.79 -54.92
N ASN A 6 -15.86 25.45 -55.10
CA ASN A 6 -14.61 25.16 -54.38
C ASN A 6 -14.65 25.62 -52.89
N ARG A 7 -15.33 26.73 -52.60
CA ARG A 7 -15.51 27.24 -51.23
C ARG A 7 -16.35 26.30 -50.35
N ARG A 8 -17.38 25.67 -50.89
CA ARG A 8 -18.24 24.73 -50.14
C ARG A 8 -17.49 23.42 -49.83
N GLY A 9 -16.64 22.93 -50.75
CA GLY A 9 -15.82 21.75 -50.51
C GLY A 9 -14.78 21.99 -49.42
N PHE A 10 -14.11 23.13 -49.46
CA PHE A 10 -13.12 23.52 -48.44
C PHE A 10 -13.76 23.72 -47.05
N PHE A 11 -14.93 24.36 -47.00
CA PHE A 11 -15.66 24.54 -45.73
C PHE A 11 -16.10 23.20 -45.12
N LYS A 12 -16.61 22.28 -45.96
CA LYS A 12 -16.95 20.93 -45.49
C LYS A 12 -15.74 20.17 -44.96
N PHE A 13 -14.59 20.23 -45.64
CA PHE A 13 -13.36 19.64 -45.21
C PHE A 13 -12.90 20.19 -43.83
N LEU A 14 -12.99 21.51 -43.63
CA LEU A 14 -12.66 22.13 -42.33
C LEU A 14 -13.58 21.64 -41.20
N VAL A 15 -14.88 21.51 -41.48
CA VAL A 15 -15.87 21.01 -40.52
C VAL A 15 -15.59 19.54 -40.20
N ASP A 16 -15.28 18.71 -41.17
CA ASP A 16 -14.95 17.29 -40.98
C ASP A 16 -13.65 17.12 -40.17
N CYS A 17 -12.62 17.95 -40.43
CA CYS A 17 -11.41 18.00 -39.65
C CYS A 17 -11.65 18.44 -38.19
N ALA A 18 -12.47 19.48 -37.98
CA ALA A 18 -12.82 19.94 -36.65
C ALA A 18 -13.59 18.85 -35.87
N TYR A 19 -14.51 18.15 -36.54
CA TYR A 19 -15.24 17.03 -35.94
C TYR A 19 -14.31 15.88 -35.54
N ALA A 20 -13.35 15.53 -36.39
CA ALA A 20 -12.35 14.49 -36.10
C ALA A 20 -11.47 14.87 -34.89
N LEU A 21 -11.02 16.14 -34.83
CA LEU A 21 -10.23 16.63 -33.70
C LEU A 21 -11.02 16.61 -32.39
N VAL A 22 -12.26 17.07 -32.40
CA VAL A 22 -13.12 17.04 -31.20
C VAL A 22 -13.37 15.59 -30.75
N SER A 23 -13.70 14.70 -31.70
CA SER A 23 -13.93 13.28 -31.41
C SER A 23 -12.68 12.61 -30.82
N PHE A 24 -11.50 12.92 -31.36
CA PHE A 24 -10.23 12.41 -30.80
C PHE A 24 -9.96 12.95 -29.42
N ALA A 25 -10.18 14.25 -29.18
CA ALA A 25 -10.02 14.85 -27.85
C ALA A 25 -10.96 14.22 -26.80
N VAL A 26 -12.22 13.98 -27.18
CA VAL A 26 -13.20 13.30 -26.32
C VAL A 26 -12.75 11.86 -26.03
N LEU A 27 -12.29 11.13 -27.04
CA LEU A 27 -11.78 9.76 -26.85
C LEU A 27 -10.59 9.73 -25.86
N VAL A 28 -9.63 10.63 -26.05
CA VAL A 28 -8.47 10.76 -25.14
C VAL A 28 -8.92 11.08 -23.71
N MET A 29 -9.86 12.00 -23.55
CA MET A 29 -10.40 12.38 -22.24
C MET A 29 -11.12 11.20 -21.56
N VAL A 30 -11.91 10.42 -22.30
CA VAL A 30 -12.58 9.23 -21.79
C VAL A 30 -11.56 8.15 -21.37
N MET A 31 -10.56 7.91 -22.20
CA MET A 31 -9.46 6.99 -21.89
C MET A 31 -8.72 7.40 -20.63
N TRP A 32 -8.42 8.69 -20.45
CA TRP A 32 -7.80 9.25 -19.26
C TRP A 32 -8.68 9.05 -18.01
N ALA A 33 -9.95 9.41 -18.09
CA ALA A 33 -10.90 9.25 -17.00
C ALA A 33 -11.02 7.78 -16.57
N PHE A 34 -11.08 6.86 -17.55
CA PHE A 34 -11.12 5.44 -17.33
C PHE A 34 -9.83 4.94 -16.62
N MET A 35 -8.67 5.35 -17.11
CA MET A 35 -7.37 4.98 -16.52
C MET A 35 -7.26 5.48 -15.08
N PHE A 36 -7.63 6.74 -14.80
CA PHE A 36 -7.62 7.28 -13.43
C PHE A 36 -8.58 6.55 -12.50
N SER A 37 -9.76 6.15 -12.97
CA SER A 37 -10.75 5.42 -12.19
C SER A 37 -10.26 4.04 -11.71
N PHE A 38 -9.32 3.42 -12.45
CA PHE A 38 -8.74 2.14 -12.08
C PHE A 38 -7.48 2.25 -11.19
N ILE A 39 -6.74 3.37 -11.31
CA ILE A 39 -5.47 3.57 -10.61
C ILE A 39 -5.68 4.14 -9.21
N LEU A 40 -6.60 5.10 -9.07
CA LEU A 40 -6.86 5.80 -7.82
C LEU A 40 -8.11 5.24 -7.13
N ARG A 41 -7.93 4.81 -5.89
CA ARG A 41 -9.03 4.41 -5.01
C ARG A 41 -8.99 5.23 -3.74
N THR A 42 -10.14 5.41 -3.11
CA THR A 42 -10.24 6.03 -1.79
C THR A 42 -10.64 4.97 -0.76
N VAL A 43 -10.03 5.03 0.41
CA VAL A 43 -10.39 4.21 1.57
C VAL A 43 -10.56 5.12 2.77
N GLN A 44 -11.44 4.73 3.68
CA GLN A 44 -11.57 5.37 4.98
C GLN A 44 -10.78 4.57 6.01
N VAL A 45 -10.03 5.27 6.86
CA VAL A 45 -9.34 4.68 8.02
C VAL A 45 -10.42 4.28 9.03
N ASP A 46 -10.36 3.04 9.51
CA ASP A 46 -11.19 2.55 10.60
C ASP A 46 -10.29 2.04 11.72
N GLY A 47 -10.47 2.62 12.90
CA GLY A 47 -9.73 2.29 14.11
C GLY A 47 -8.46 3.12 14.36
N ILE A 48 -7.78 2.75 15.45
CA ILE A 48 -6.69 3.53 16.06
C ILE A 48 -5.30 2.96 15.80
N SER A 49 -5.18 1.87 15.06
CA SER A 49 -3.92 1.12 14.91
C SER A 49 -2.79 1.87 14.18
N MET A 50 -3.12 2.97 13.48
CA MET A 50 -2.17 3.85 12.79
C MET A 50 -2.06 5.23 13.43
N GLN A 51 -2.65 5.42 14.62
CA GLN A 51 -2.51 6.64 15.40
C GLN A 51 -1.03 6.78 15.85
N ASP A 52 -0.36 7.84 15.78
CA ASP A 52 -0.66 9.25 15.51
C ASP A 52 -0.48 9.65 14.04
N THR A 53 -0.08 8.72 13.15
CA THR A 53 0.14 9.00 11.73
C THR A 53 -1.16 9.23 11.00
N LEU A 54 -2.17 8.36 11.23
CA LEU A 54 -3.50 8.45 10.62
C LEU A 54 -4.57 8.43 11.71
N GLN A 55 -5.54 9.33 11.57
CA GLN A 55 -6.66 9.39 12.52
C GLN A 55 -7.85 8.55 12.04
N ASP A 56 -8.68 8.12 13.00
CA ASP A 56 -9.92 7.42 12.69
C ASP A 56 -10.83 8.26 11.78
N ARG A 57 -11.46 7.61 10.79
CA ARG A 57 -12.36 8.21 9.78
C ARG A 57 -11.69 9.12 8.74
N GLU A 58 -10.40 9.30 8.76
CA GLU A 58 -9.70 9.98 7.67
C GLU A 58 -9.88 9.24 6.35
N ARG A 59 -9.92 10.00 5.25
CA ARG A 59 -9.98 9.44 3.90
C ARG A 59 -8.61 9.46 3.28
N MET A 60 -8.19 8.31 2.74
CA MET A 60 -6.91 8.13 2.11
C MET A 60 -7.06 7.86 0.62
N ILE A 61 -6.10 8.33 -0.15
CA ILE A 61 -5.94 8.02 -1.56
C ILE A 61 -4.94 6.87 -1.69
N LEU A 62 -5.38 5.80 -2.37
CA LEU A 62 -4.60 4.62 -2.68
C LEU A 62 -4.17 4.60 -4.13
N ILE A 63 -2.96 4.14 -4.39
CA ILE A 63 -2.49 3.73 -5.72
C ILE A 63 -2.28 2.22 -5.70
N ASN A 64 -2.94 1.53 -6.66
CA ASN A 64 -2.87 0.07 -6.78
C ASN A 64 -2.04 -0.39 -8.00
N ALA A 65 -1.86 0.46 -9.02
CA ALA A 65 -1.23 0.04 -10.26
C ALA A 65 0.28 -0.16 -10.12
N LEU A 66 0.77 -1.36 -10.52
CA LEU A 66 2.19 -1.69 -10.64
C LEU A 66 3.01 -1.36 -9.37
N TYR A 67 2.41 -1.59 -8.20
CA TYR A 67 3.03 -1.26 -6.93
C TYR A 67 3.90 -2.43 -6.43
N THR A 68 5.16 -2.12 -6.13
CA THR A 68 6.08 -3.01 -5.40
C THR A 68 6.27 -2.44 -3.99
N PRO A 69 5.90 -3.18 -2.94
CA PRO A 69 6.03 -2.71 -1.56
C PRO A 69 7.47 -2.38 -1.20
N GLN A 70 7.65 -1.26 -0.51
CA GLN A 70 8.93 -0.84 0.05
C GLN A 70 8.80 -0.63 1.56
N ARG A 71 9.91 -0.81 2.27
CA ARG A 71 9.98 -0.53 3.71
C ARG A 71 9.58 0.92 3.98
N GLY A 72 8.70 1.14 4.96
CA GLY A 72 8.16 2.44 5.33
C GLY A 72 6.85 2.82 4.64
N ASP A 73 6.44 2.14 3.57
CA ASP A 73 5.18 2.42 2.89
C ASP A 73 3.97 2.10 3.78
N ILE A 74 2.93 2.91 3.70
CA ILE A 74 1.63 2.60 4.31
C ILE A 74 0.78 1.88 3.28
N VAL A 75 0.31 0.69 3.61
CA VAL A 75 -0.45 -0.18 2.71
C VAL A 75 -1.82 -0.50 3.28
N VAL A 76 -2.76 -0.75 2.37
CA VAL A 76 -4.06 -1.34 2.69
C VAL A 76 -4.05 -2.78 2.24
N ALA A 77 -4.37 -3.70 3.15
CA ALA A 77 -4.41 -5.12 2.88
C ALA A 77 -5.77 -5.71 3.23
N ASN A 78 -6.24 -6.67 2.44
CA ASN A 78 -7.34 -7.54 2.81
C ASN A 78 -6.81 -8.57 3.83
N ARG A 79 -7.37 -8.56 5.03
CA ARG A 79 -7.01 -9.55 6.04
C ARG A 79 -7.77 -10.84 5.80
N LEU A 80 -7.04 -11.90 5.47
CA LEU A 80 -7.56 -13.26 5.53
C LEU A 80 -7.25 -13.83 6.93
N GLU A 81 -8.25 -14.12 7.73
CA GLU A 81 -8.04 -14.93 8.94
C GLU A 81 -7.86 -16.39 8.56
N LYS A 82 -6.64 -16.88 8.73
CA LYS A 82 -6.25 -18.27 8.42
C LYS A 82 -7.13 -19.30 9.15
N SER A 83 -7.58 -18.99 10.38
CA SER A 83 -8.30 -19.93 11.24
C SER A 83 -9.77 -20.15 10.88
N GLU A 84 -10.45 -19.19 10.28
CA GLU A 84 -11.87 -19.34 9.89
C GLU A 84 -12.02 -19.90 8.47
N THR A 85 -11.09 -19.57 7.57
CA THR A 85 -11.09 -20.08 6.20
C THR A 85 -10.85 -21.58 6.15
N GLU A 86 -9.98 -22.12 7.01
CA GLU A 86 -9.71 -23.56 7.10
C GLU A 86 -10.83 -24.35 7.76
N ARG A 87 -11.56 -23.75 8.70
CA ARG A 87 -12.66 -24.45 9.43
C ARG A 87 -13.98 -24.50 8.66
N LEU A 88 -14.28 -23.51 7.82
CA LEU A 88 -15.58 -23.35 7.18
C LEU A 88 -15.56 -23.50 5.66
N GLY A 89 -14.38 -23.59 5.02
CA GLY A 89 -14.24 -23.63 3.57
C GLY A 89 -14.76 -22.38 2.86
N VAL A 90 -14.99 -21.30 3.61
CA VAL A 90 -15.51 -20.03 3.10
C VAL A 90 -14.49 -18.93 3.37
N SER A 91 -14.05 -18.27 2.31
CA SER A 91 -13.18 -17.08 2.40
C SER A 91 -13.98 -15.93 3.01
N THR A 92 -13.86 -15.72 4.32
CA THR A 92 -14.49 -14.59 4.99
C THR A 92 -13.53 -13.39 4.89
N TYR A 93 -13.85 -12.47 3.99
CA TYR A 93 -13.14 -11.19 3.91
C TYR A 93 -13.52 -10.36 5.12
N LYS A 94 -12.61 -10.20 6.08
CA LYS A 94 -12.72 -9.15 7.08
C LYS A 94 -12.33 -7.82 6.45
N GLU A 95 -12.79 -6.74 7.09
CA GLU A 95 -12.55 -5.37 6.67
C GLU A 95 -11.07 -5.09 6.34
N PRO A 96 -10.79 -4.27 5.32
CA PRO A 96 -9.42 -3.91 4.96
C PRO A 96 -8.68 -3.30 6.15
N ILE A 97 -7.43 -3.68 6.35
CA ILE A 97 -6.55 -3.12 7.39
C ILE A 97 -5.54 -2.17 6.77
N ILE A 98 -5.24 -1.09 7.46
CA ILE A 98 -4.16 -0.16 7.09
C ILE A 98 -2.99 -0.39 8.03
N LYS A 99 -1.79 -0.61 7.48
CA LYS A 99 -0.56 -0.89 8.23
C LYS A 99 0.65 -0.31 7.51
N ARG A 100 1.78 -0.20 8.22
CA ARG A 100 3.07 0.16 7.64
C ARG A 100 3.90 -1.07 7.33
N VAL A 101 4.52 -1.09 6.16
CA VAL A 101 5.50 -2.11 5.76
C VAL A 101 6.79 -1.88 6.55
N ILE A 102 7.17 -2.84 7.34
CA ILE A 102 8.42 -2.82 8.13
C ILE A 102 9.50 -3.65 7.43
N GLY A 103 9.14 -4.84 6.94
CA GLY A 103 10.04 -5.71 6.21
C GLY A 103 9.43 -6.16 4.88
N VAL A 104 10.29 -6.40 3.90
CA VAL A 104 9.96 -6.95 2.59
C VAL A 104 10.57 -8.33 2.43
N ALA A 105 10.23 -9.04 1.36
CA ALA A 105 10.75 -10.37 1.08
C ALA A 105 12.28 -10.47 1.23
N GLY A 106 12.73 -11.47 1.96
CA GLY A 106 14.15 -11.70 2.27
C GLY A 106 14.64 -11.05 3.57
N ASP A 107 13.86 -10.17 4.20
CA ASP A 107 14.23 -9.53 5.45
C ASP A 107 14.07 -10.45 6.66
N VAL A 108 14.86 -10.20 7.68
CA VAL A 108 14.62 -10.64 9.05
C VAL A 108 14.21 -9.44 9.89
N VAL A 109 13.00 -9.48 10.44
CA VAL A 109 12.46 -8.44 11.34
C VAL A 109 12.53 -8.93 12.76
N GLU A 110 13.21 -8.20 13.65
CA GLU A 110 13.26 -8.46 15.09
C GLU A 110 12.57 -7.31 15.82
N VAL A 111 11.52 -7.64 16.57
CA VAL A 111 10.75 -6.69 17.38
C VAL A 111 11.10 -6.91 18.84
N THR A 112 11.63 -5.88 19.48
CA THR A 112 11.87 -5.83 20.93
C THR A 112 10.90 -4.83 21.57
N PRO A 113 10.73 -4.82 22.89
CA PRO A 113 9.86 -3.82 23.55
C PRO A 113 10.23 -2.37 23.19
N ASP A 114 11.52 -2.08 23.02
CA ASP A 114 12.04 -0.72 22.88
C ASP A 114 12.34 -0.32 21.42
N ALA A 115 12.43 -1.28 20.49
CA ALA A 115 12.86 -1.01 19.13
C ALA A 115 12.45 -2.10 18.13
N VAL A 116 12.51 -1.73 16.86
CA VAL A 116 12.42 -2.68 15.73
C VAL A 116 13.74 -2.68 14.99
N TYR A 117 14.20 -3.87 14.62
CA TYR A 117 15.39 -4.07 13.82
C TYR A 117 15.02 -4.81 12.54
N VAL A 118 15.62 -4.40 11.44
CA VAL A 118 15.50 -5.11 10.16
C VAL A 118 16.91 -5.44 9.69
N ASN A 119 17.17 -6.71 9.42
CA ASN A 119 18.48 -7.22 9.04
C ASN A 119 19.61 -6.83 10.03
N GLY A 120 19.26 -6.70 11.31
CA GLY A 120 20.17 -6.30 12.39
C GLY A 120 20.35 -4.78 12.56
N ALA A 121 19.82 -3.96 11.66
CA ALA A 121 19.84 -2.51 11.78
C ALA A 121 18.61 -1.99 12.50
N LYS A 122 18.81 -1.16 13.54
CA LYS A 122 17.74 -0.49 14.27
C LYS A 122 17.03 0.51 13.34
N LEU A 123 15.70 0.44 13.27
CA LEU A 123 14.90 1.42 12.55
C LEU A 123 14.81 2.75 13.31
N ASP A 124 14.86 3.84 12.57
CA ASP A 124 14.48 5.18 13.05
C ASP A 124 13.00 5.41 12.80
N GLU A 125 12.20 5.42 13.87
CA GLU A 125 10.74 5.42 13.79
C GLU A 125 10.15 6.62 14.57
N PRO A 126 10.35 7.87 14.09
CA PRO A 126 9.92 9.07 14.80
C PRO A 126 8.39 9.19 14.93
N TYR A 127 7.65 8.38 14.19
CA TYR A 127 6.19 8.31 14.22
C TYR A 127 5.65 7.35 15.30
N VAL A 128 6.53 6.59 15.97
CA VAL A 128 6.13 5.64 17.02
C VAL A 128 6.30 6.29 18.39
N HIS A 129 5.21 6.35 19.15
CA HIS A 129 5.18 6.94 20.49
C HIS A 129 4.84 5.91 21.59
N TYR A 130 4.66 4.65 21.22
CA TYR A 130 4.21 3.57 22.11
C TYR A 130 5.20 2.42 22.08
N GLU A 131 5.37 1.76 23.22
CA GLU A 131 6.18 0.55 23.33
C GLU A 131 5.65 -0.58 22.45
N ASN A 132 6.55 -1.39 21.92
CA ASN A 132 6.16 -2.56 21.16
C ASN A 132 5.59 -3.62 22.12
N THR A 133 4.41 -4.10 21.79
CA THR A 133 3.85 -5.33 22.38
C THR A 133 4.16 -6.51 21.46
N HIS A 134 4.20 -7.72 22.02
CA HIS A 134 4.45 -8.96 21.28
C HIS A 134 5.82 -8.96 20.60
N PRO A 135 6.92 -9.00 21.37
CA PRO A 135 8.26 -9.20 20.82
C PRO A 135 8.31 -10.48 19.99
N CYS A 136 8.98 -10.42 18.84
CA CYS A 136 9.13 -11.56 17.95
C CYS A 136 10.35 -11.39 17.06
N ILE A 137 10.80 -12.49 16.45
CA ILE A 137 11.70 -12.46 15.32
C ILE A 137 11.06 -13.24 14.19
N ALA A 138 11.05 -12.68 12.97
CA ALA A 138 10.40 -13.29 11.83
C ALA A 138 11.23 -13.10 10.57
N TYR A 139 11.38 -14.17 9.78
CA TYR A 139 11.82 -14.09 8.41
C TYR A 139 10.62 -13.73 7.52
N VAL A 140 10.82 -12.86 6.53
CA VAL A 140 9.78 -12.45 5.57
C VAL A 140 9.93 -13.27 4.28
N PRO A 141 9.05 -14.25 4.04
CA PRO A 141 9.10 -15.10 2.84
C PRO A 141 8.91 -14.32 1.53
N GLU A 142 9.35 -14.92 0.42
CA GLU A 142 9.08 -14.41 -0.91
C GLU A 142 7.59 -14.18 -1.16
N GLY A 143 7.26 -13.07 -1.81
CA GLY A 143 5.86 -12.70 -2.09
C GLY A 143 5.08 -12.19 -0.88
N THR A 144 5.74 -11.92 0.26
CA THR A 144 5.08 -11.39 1.46
C THR A 144 5.74 -10.12 1.96
N VAL A 145 5.05 -9.43 2.88
CA VAL A 145 5.54 -8.26 3.62
C VAL A 145 5.23 -8.39 5.10
N PHE A 146 6.13 -7.94 5.95
CA PHE A 146 5.88 -7.81 7.39
C PHE A 146 5.36 -6.41 7.66
N VAL A 147 4.15 -6.33 8.21
CA VAL A 147 3.47 -5.05 8.45
C VAL A 147 3.18 -4.82 9.92
N MET A 148 3.28 -3.57 10.37
CA MET A 148 2.95 -3.19 11.74
C MET A 148 2.08 -1.93 11.75
N GLY A 149 1.24 -1.80 12.80
CA GLY A 149 0.59 -0.54 13.10
C GLY A 149 1.57 0.45 13.74
N ASP A 150 1.37 1.74 13.51
CA ASP A 150 2.19 2.79 14.13
C ASP A 150 1.86 2.91 15.64
N HIS A 151 0.59 2.65 16.01
CA HIS A 151 0.18 2.49 17.40
C HIS A 151 0.52 1.08 17.91
N ARG A 152 1.75 0.87 18.29
CA ARG A 152 2.38 -0.43 18.58
C ARG A 152 1.64 -1.31 19.59
N ASN A 153 1.08 -0.72 20.62
CA ASN A 153 0.38 -1.45 21.69
C ASN A 153 -1.14 -1.61 21.43
N ALA A 154 -1.67 -1.03 20.35
CA ALA A 154 -3.09 -1.12 19.95
C ALA A 154 -3.26 -1.59 18.50
N SER A 155 -2.39 -2.49 18.04
CA SER A 155 -2.42 -3.02 16.68
C SER A 155 -2.34 -4.54 16.67
N THR A 156 -3.27 -5.17 15.95
CA THR A 156 -3.18 -6.57 15.54
C THR A 156 -2.59 -6.63 14.15
N ASP A 157 -1.36 -7.10 14.02
CA ASP A 157 -0.57 -7.05 12.78
C ASP A 157 0.34 -8.29 12.62
N SER A 158 1.41 -8.19 11.84
CA SER A 158 2.29 -9.32 11.54
C SER A 158 3.01 -9.91 12.74
N ARG A 159 3.10 -9.21 13.86
CA ARG A 159 3.66 -9.75 15.12
C ARG A 159 2.83 -10.90 15.67
N LEU A 160 1.52 -10.90 15.38
CA LEU A 160 0.55 -11.92 15.85
C LEU A 160 0.09 -12.85 14.74
N ASN A 161 -0.01 -12.35 13.49
CA ASN A 161 -0.62 -13.08 12.39
C ASN A 161 0.38 -13.53 11.32
N GLY A 162 1.67 -13.21 11.49
CA GLY A 162 2.69 -13.46 10.48
C GLY A 162 2.65 -12.47 9.30
N PRO A 163 3.56 -12.64 8.33
CA PRO A 163 3.64 -11.82 7.13
C PRO A 163 2.38 -11.89 6.26
N VAL A 164 2.10 -10.79 5.55
CA VAL A 164 0.94 -10.64 4.66
C VAL A 164 1.38 -10.85 3.22
N ALA A 165 0.64 -11.66 2.44
CA ALA A 165 0.92 -11.87 1.03
C ALA A 165 0.73 -10.56 0.23
N VAL A 166 1.65 -10.26 -0.69
CA VAL A 166 1.61 -9.06 -1.54
C VAL A 166 0.35 -9.04 -2.40
N GLU A 167 -0.15 -10.20 -2.84
CA GLU A 167 -1.40 -10.33 -3.60
C GLU A 167 -2.65 -9.85 -2.81
N ASN A 168 -2.57 -9.84 -1.48
CA ASN A 168 -3.64 -9.34 -0.61
C ASN A 168 -3.58 -7.81 -0.41
N LEU A 169 -2.55 -7.14 -0.93
CA LEU A 169 -2.45 -5.69 -0.87
C LEU A 169 -3.41 -5.05 -1.87
N MET A 170 -4.26 -4.17 -1.37
CA MET A 170 -5.17 -3.36 -2.20
C MET A 170 -4.46 -2.18 -2.85
N GLY A 171 -3.29 -1.80 -2.34
CA GLY A 171 -2.46 -0.69 -2.80
C GLY A 171 -1.76 0.02 -1.64
N HIS A 172 -0.96 1.03 -1.98
CA HIS A 172 -0.30 1.87 -0.98
C HIS A 172 -0.98 3.24 -0.87
N VAL A 173 -0.94 3.78 0.33
CA VAL A 173 -1.52 5.08 0.67
C VAL A 173 -0.53 6.17 0.31
N VAL A 174 -0.94 7.13 -0.51
CA VAL A 174 -0.07 8.22 -0.96
C VAL A 174 -0.46 9.58 -0.37
N ALA A 175 -1.73 9.78 -0.06
CA ALA A 175 -2.20 11.06 0.43
C ALA A 175 -3.43 10.92 1.33
N ARG A 176 -3.58 11.89 2.22
CA ARG A 176 -4.79 12.15 3.01
C ARG A 176 -5.69 13.09 2.23
N LEU A 177 -6.97 12.78 2.12
CA LEU A 177 -7.96 13.61 1.46
C LEU A 177 -8.71 14.45 2.51
N ASN A 178 -8.36 15.72 2.64
CA ASN A 178 -9.03 16.63 3.58
C ASN A 178 -10.40 17.09 3.05
N THR A 179 -10.44 17.45 1.75
CA THR A 179 -11.66 17.80 1.01
C THR A 179 -11.59 17.23 -0.41
N VAL A 180 -12.63 17.39 -1.21
CA VAL A 180 -12.64 16.93 -2.60
C VAL A 180 -11.53 17.57 -3.46
N THR A 181 -11.07 18.76 -3.06
CA THR A 181 -10.07 19.56 -3.80
C THR A 181 -8.77 19.76 -3.06
N ASP A 182 -8.63 19.20 -1.85
CA ASP A 182 -7.46 19.39 -0.99
C ASP A 182 -7.00 18.05 -0.42
N ALA A 183 -5.77 17.69 -0.73
CA ALA A 183 -5.13 16.45 -0.29
C ALA A 183 -3.69 16.72 0.16
N ASP A 184 -3.35 16.20 1.33
CA ASP A 184 -2.00 16.25 1.88
C ASP A 184 -1.26 14.96 1.53
N VAL A 185 -0.11 15.08 0.87
CA VAL A 185 0.78 13.95 0.60
C VAL A 185 1.38 13.49 1.92
N LEU A 186 1.28 12.19 2.20
CA LEU A 186 1.88 11.63 3.40
C LEU A 186 3.42 11.65 3.32
N PRO A 187 4.10 11.90 4.44
CA PRO A 187 5.55 11.85 4.47
C PRO A 187 6.03 10.42 4.14
N VAL A 188 6.95 10.34 3.20
CA VAL A 188 7.58 9.08 2.84
C VAL A 188 8.65 8.76 3.88
N VAL A 189 8.46 7.66 4.61
CA VAL A 189 9.47 7.13 5.52
C VAL A 189 10.37 6.18 4.73
N ARG A 190 11.71 6.34 4.86
CA ARG A 190 12.70 5.41 4.28
C ARG A 190 13.71 5.05 5.36
N TYR A 191 14.14 3.81 5.33
CA TYR A 191 15.11 3.27 6.27
C TYR A 191 16.42 2.99 5.54
N ASP A 192 17.15 4.08 5.24
CA ASP A 192 18.37 4.05 4.41
C ASP A 192 19.54 3.32 5.09
N ASN A 193 19.44 3.08 6.41
CA ASN A 193 20.44 2.38 7.20
C ASN A 193 20.27 0.86 7.23
N VAL A 194 19.20 0.34 6.62
CA VAL A 194 18.89 -1.10 6.63
C VAL A 194 19.67 -1.82 5.53
N PRO A 195 20.45 -2.87 5.88
CA PRO A 195 21.11 -3.70 4.87
C PRO A 195 20.12 -4.40 3.97
N ASP A 196 20.52 -4.67 2.71
CA ASP A 196 19.68 -5.35 1.72
C ASP A 196 19.41 -6.83 2.08
N ALA A 197 20.29 -7.44 2.89
CA ALA A 197 20.13 -8.81 3.32
C ALA A 197 20.57 -8.99 4.77
N PRO A 198 19.93 -9.92 5.52
CA PRO A 198 20.32 -10.29 6.87
C PRO A 198 21.63 -11.07 6.91
N SER A 199 22.30 -11.07 8.05
CA SER A 199 23.44 -11.96 8.29
C SER A 199 22.98 -13.43 8.42
N SER A 200 23.90 -14.37 8.16
CA SER A 200 23.61 -15.82 8.31
C SER A 200 23.18 -16.17 9.73
N GLU A 201 23.76 -15.52 10.74
CA GLU A 201 23.42 -15.73 12.16
C GLU A 201 21.98 -15.31 12.48
N LEU A 202 21.52 -14.17 11.91
CA LEU A 202 20.13 -13.71 12.06
C LEU A 202 19.14 -14.65 11.37
N LEU A 203 19.49 -15.16 10.20
CA LEU A 203 18.65 -16.15 9.49
C LEU A 203 18.48 -17.42 10.31
N GLU A 204 19.57 -17.96 10.89
CA GLU A 204 19.49 -19.14 11.74
C GLU A 204 18.64 -18.90 13.00
N LYS A 205 18.75 -17.69 13.59
CA LYS A 205 17.94 -17.31 14.75
C LYS A 205 16.46 -17.28 14.39
N ALA A 206 16.09 -16.61 13.31
CA ALA A 206 14.69 -16.52 12.85
C ALA A 206 14.10 -17.91 12.55
N GLN A 207 14.83 -18.78 11.86
CA GLN A 207 14.39 -20.13 11.55
C GLN A 207 14.22 -21.03 12.78
N LYS A 208 14.98 -20.77 13.86
CA LYS A 208 14.80 -21.52 15.12
C LYS A 208 13.54 -21.11 15.87
N GLU A 209 13.22 -19.82 15.88
CA GLU A 209 11.98 -19.34 16.52
C GLU A 209 10.75 -19.82 15.75
N GLU A 210 10.74 -19.74 14.41
CA GLU A 210 9.65 -20.24 13.58
C GLU A 210 9.31 -21.73 13.86
N LYS A 211 10.34 -22.57 14.06
CA LYS A 211 10.16 -23.99 14.41
C LYS A 211 9.74 -24.23 15.87
N ALA A 212 9.88 -23.26 16.74
CA ALA A 212 9.46 -23.38 18.13
C ALA A 212 7.99 -23.03 18.34
N ASP A 213 7.40 -22.28 17.40
CA ASP A 213 5.99 -21.86 17.40
C ASP A 213 5.06 -22.81 16.61
N GLU A 214 5.61 -23.82 15.90
CA GLU A 214 4.88 -24.94 15.27
C GLU A 214 4.61 -26.09 16.26
#